data_9f3d7d0020cda4a4a6bf0e099d8081fe
#
_entry.id   9f3d7d0020cda4a4a6bf0e099d8081fe
#
_cell.length_a   1.000
_cell.length_b   1.000
_cell.length_c   1.000
_cell.angle_alpha   90.00
_cell.angle_beta   90.00
_cell.angle_gamma   90.00
#
_symmetry.space_group_name_H-M   'P 1'
#
loop_
_entity.id
_entity.type
_entity.pdbx_description
1 polymer ?
#
loop_
_entity_poly.entity_id
_entity_poly.type
_entity_poly.pdbx_seq_one_letter_code
_entity_poly.pdbx_strand_id
1 'polypeptide(L)'
;MADDRPDTVRSPLDRASARTGRALAHARAEGGAAGRLRLRQLELTVVVAVQSGLAAALAALLAQRLLGPGAHVFAPAAAVGTIATAIGQRARRTFELLVGVGLGIVVGDVLRAVLGSGSWQTGLVVTLAIATALLVAGRGGALVGQAGGTAVLIATLAPVEPGLELPRIFDALVGGLVGLFVVVLLLPVNPLRVLDRATEPIVTTLTTELDAVARALTTRDADAAVRSLERMRGLDADVGRLNEALSGAEEVVTLAPVRWRRRAQFHRYAAAARHLERVILYARSVARRSATALQYGEPIPPTLADAVTRLGAAIRVMRQESRDGEDLAGTRRLVQESAELAGRAWAYGVRSFGDGVITDLRTADSELLRATGCDPDDANRMVRRAAGAGEAERRPTPRAQMHRAVRRTPRSRRRTWMARRSRARPDAFRPPTRTPRPA
;
A
#
# COMPACT_ATOMS: atom_id res chain seq x y z
N MET A 1 70.65 3.53 -12.37
CA MET A 1 70.59 3.13 -10.95
C MET A 1 69.15 3.27 -10.53
N ALA A 2 68.39 2.19 -10.68
CA ALA A 2 66.94 2.15 -10.44
C ALA A 2 66.72 1.71 -8.98
N ASP A 3 65.91 2.50 -8.25
CA ASP A 3 65.54 2.23 -6.85
C ASP A 3 64.25 1.38 -6.90
N ASP A 4 64.44 0.08 -6.79
CA ASP A 4 63.41 -0.94 -6.72
C ASP A 4 63.00 -1.13 -5.25
N ARG A 5 61.89 -0.49 -4.83
CA ARG A 5 61.33 -0.69 -3.49
C ARG A 5 60.33 -1.83 -3.53
N PRO A 6 60.54 -2.94 -2.79
CA PRO A 6 59.62 -4.06 -2.79
C PRO A 6 58.29 -3.68 -2.10
N ASP A 7 57.17 -4.00 -2.75
CA ASP A 7 55.81 -3.99 -2.21
C ASP A 7 55.77 -4.74 -0.86
N THR A 8 55.39 -4.04 0.20
CA THR A 8 55.25 -4.61 1.54
C THR A 8 54.06 -5.58 1.53
N VAL A 9 54.33 -6.85 1.39
CA VAL A 9 53.38 -7.96 1.54
C VAL A 9 52.83 -7.89 2.97
N ARG A 10 51.58 -7.40 3.11
CA ARG A 10 50.87 -7.37 4.39
C ARG A 10 50.76 -8.79 4.94
N SER A 11 51.23 -8.97 6.19
CA SER A 11 51.32 -10.28 6.86
C SER A 11 49.94 -10.93 6.99
N PRO A 12 49.83 -12.27 7.05
CA PRO A 12 48.57 -12.96 7.29
C PRO A 12 47.85 -12.51 8.57
N LEU A 13 48.63 -12.06 9.59
CA LEU A 13 48.14 -11.54 10.86
C LEU A 13 47.43 -10.18 10.69
N ASP A 14 47.97 -9.29 9.83
CA ASP A 14 47.34 -7.99 9.52
C ASP A 14 46.00 -8.16 8.76
N ARG A 15 45.89 -9.20 7.93
CA ARG A 15 44.64 -9.53 7.24
C ARG A 15 43.61 -10.14 8.20
N ALA A 16 44.04 -10.93 9.18
CA ALA A 16 43.18 -11.51 10.21
C ALA A 16 42.63 -10.43 11.16
N SER A 17 43.51 -9.52 11.63
CA SER A 17 43.10 -8.41 12.51
C SER A 17 42.16 -7.43 11.83
N ALA A 18 42.35 -7.14 10.52
CA ALA A 18 41.45 -6.30 9.74
C ALA A 18 40.06 -6.97 9.44
N ARG A 19 40.00 -8.32 9.40
CA ARG A 19 38.75 -9.07 9.29
C ARG A 19 37.98 -9.10 10.60
N THR A 20 38.64 -9.34 11.73
CA THR A 20 38.02 -9.31 13.06
C THR A 20 37.56 -7.90 13.43
N GLY A 21 38.32 -6.85 13.13
CA GLY A 21 37.93 -5.46 13.34
C GLY A 21 36.64 -5.09 12.52
N ARG A 22 36.55 -5.53 11.27
CA ARG A 22 35.36 -5.31 10.43
C ARG A 22 34.15 -6.11 10.91
N ALA A 23 34.34 -7.36 11.34
CA ALA A 23 33.28 -8.16 11.91
C ALA A 23 32.71 -7.58 13.22
N LEU A 24 33.57 -7.08 14.10
CA LEU A 24 33.20 -6.40 15.34
C LEU A 24 32.51 -5.04 15.09
N ALA A 25 32.97 -4.29 14.09
CA ALA A 25 32.29 -3.04 13.69
C ALA A 25 30.87 -3.32 13.09
N HIS A 26 30.71 -4.37 12.26
CA HIS A 26 29.43 -4.81 11.75
C HIS A 26 28.51 -5.29 12.88
N ALA A 27 28.99 -6.13 13.80
CA ALA A 27 28.21 -6.61 14.94
C ALA A 27 27.77 -5.46 15.88
N ARG A 28 28.61 -4.45 16.08
CA ARG A 28 28.23 -3.24 16.85
C ARG A 28 27.23 -2.36 16.11
N ALA A 29 27.35 -2.22 14.81
CA ALA A 29 26.39 -1.47 13.99
C ALA A 29 25.04 -2.18 13.95
N GLU A 30 25.01 -3.50 13.82
CA GLU A 30 23.80 -4.33 13.86
C GLU A 30 23.16 -4.34 15.26
N GLY A 31 23.96 -4.47 16.33
CA GLY A 31 23.48 -4.39 17.71
C GLY A 31 22.88 -3.03 18.07
N GLY A 32 23.49 -1.93 17.57
CA GLY A 32 22.97 -0.58 17.76
C GLY A 32 21.68 -0.31 16.97
N ALA A 33 21.53 -0.89 15.78
CA ALA A 33 20.30 -0.81 14.99
C ALA A 33 19.18 -1.64 15.61
N ALA A 34 19.46 -2.87 16.05
CA ALA A 34 18.53 -3.74 16.76
C ALA A 34 18.07 -3.15 18.10
N GLY A 35 18.98 -2.52 18.84
CA GLY A 35 18.67 -1.81 20.10
C GLY A 35 17.74 -0.62 19.88
N ARG A 36 17.98 0.20 18.85
CA ARG A 36 17.12 1.32 18.50
C ARG A 36 15.73 0.87 18.00
N LEU A 37 15.64 -0.25 17.28
CA LEU A 37 14.38 -0.85 16.88
C LEU A 37 13.58 -1.35 18.08
N ARG A 38 14.25 -2.01 19.05
CA ARG A 38 13.61 -2.48 20.29
C ARG A 38 13.11 -1.31 21.16
N LEU A 39 13.90 -0.26 21.31
CA LEU A 39 13.49 0.95 22.05
C LEU A 39 12.27 1.62 21.40
N ARG A 40 12.24 1.73 20.08
CA ARG A 40 11.07 2.27 19.36
C ARG A 40 9.84 1.36 19.45
N GLN A 41 10.03 0.04 19.45
CA GLN A 41 8.94 -0.90 19.69
C GLN A 41 8.38 -0.76 21.11
N LEU A 42 9.25 -0.61 22.11
CA LEU A 42 8.85 -0.35 23.50
C LEU A 42 8.08 0.97 23.64
N GLU A 43 8.54 2.04 23.01
CA GLU A 43 7.84 3.34 23.01
C GLU A 43 6.43 3.22 22.42
N LEU A 44 6.28 2.56 21.28
CA LEU A 44 4.97 2.31 20.67
C LEU A 44 4.08 1.42 21.55
N THR A 45 4.66 0.39 22.15
CA THR A 45 3.93 -0.53 23.05
C THR A 45 3.42 0.21 24.29
N VAL A 46 4.25 1.05 24.91
CA VAL A 46 3.86 1.86 26.08
C VAL A 46 2.75 2.84 25.72
N VAL A 47 2.87 3.54 24.59
CA VAL A 47 1.84 4.47 24.13
C VAL A 47 0.50 3.74 23.91
N VAL A 48 0.50 2.61 23.25
CA VAL A 48 -0.73 1.81 23.02
C VAL A 48 -1.30 1.29 24.35
N ALA A 49 -0.46 0.83 25.26
CA ALA A 49 -0.89 0.34 26.57
C ALA A 49 -1.56 1.45 27.41
N VAL A 50 -0.94 2.64 27.48
CA VAL A 50 -1.50 3.81 28.19
C VAL A 50 -2.82 4.25 27.57
N GLN A 51 -2.89 4.30 26.24
CA GLN A 51 -4.13 4.65 25.54
C GLN A 51 -5.25 3.64 25.78
N SER A 52 -4.93 2.35 25.79
CA SER A 52 -5.91 1.29 26.06
C SER A 52 -6.43 1.39 27.49
N GLY A 53 -5.55 1.66 28.46
CA GLY A 53 -5.95 1.88 29.85
C GLY A 53 -6.84 3.11 30.03
N LEU A 54 -6.46 4.23 29.39
CA LEU A 54 -7.25 5.46 29.42
C LEU A 54 -8.62 5.29 28.78
N ALA A 55 -8.67 4.62 27.61
CA ALA A 55 -9.94 4.35 26.94
C ALA A 55 -10.85 3.43 27.76
N ALA A 56 -10.29 2.40 28.40
CA ALA A 56 -11.05 1.52 29.29
C ALA A 56 -11.64 2.29 30.50
N ALA A 57 -10.83 3.15 31.12
CA ALA A 57 -11.28 3.98 32.25
C ALA A 57 -12.38 4.98 31.80
N LEU A 58 -12.19 5.68 30.69
CA LEU A 58 -13.19 6.60 30.15
C LEU A 58 -14.48 5.87 29.73
N ALA A 59 -14.37 4.69 29.11
CA ALA A 59 -15.52 3.88 28.73
C ALA A 59 -16.30 3.41 29.96
N ALA A 60 -15.63 2.95 31.02
CA ALA A 60 -16.25 2.56 32.27
C ALA A 60 -16.99 3.74 32.94
N LEU A 61 -16.33 4.90 33.04
CA LEU A 61 -16.92 6.11 33.61
C LEU A 61 -18.15 6.58 32.82
N LEU A 62 -18.06 6.58 31.50
CA LEU A 62 -19.16 7.03 30.64
C LEU A 62 -20.34 6.04 30.68
N ALA A 63 -20.07 4.74 30.69
CA ALA A 63 -21.09 3.72 30.81
C ALA A 63 -21.83 3.83 32.16
N GLN A 64 -21.11 4.01 33.25
CA GLN A 64 -21.72 4.25 34.57
C GLN A 64 -22.60 5.50 34.61
N ARG A 65 -22.20 6.58 33.92
CA ARG A 65 -22.97 7.83 33.88
C ARG A 65 -24.22 7.74 33.01
N LEU A 66 -24.18 7.00 31.93
CA LEU A 66 -25.28 6.89 30.93
C LEU A 66 -26.26 5.77 31.28
N LEU A 67 -25.74 4.63 31.75
CA LEU A 67 -26.54 3.41 31.96
C LEU A 67 -26.85 3.12 33.42
N GLY A 68 -26.30 3.94 34.35
CA GLY A 68 -26.53 3.81 35.81
C GLY A 68 -25.48 2.93 36.51
N PRO A 69 -25.61 2.77 37.85
CA PRO A 69 -24.68 1.97 38.64
C PRO A 69 -24.92 0.48 38.37
N GLY A 70 -23.98 -0.13 37.66
CA GLY A 70 -23.99 -1.57 37.33
C GLY A 70 -22.58 -2.07 36.99
N ALA A 71 -22.46 -3.38 36.80
CA ALA A 71 -21.19 -3.98 36.36
C ALA A 71 -21.01 -3.77 34.85
N HIS A 72 -20.40 -2.66 34.46
CA HIS A 72 -20.11 -2.32 33.06
C HIS A 72 -18.83 -3.01 32.56
N VAL A 73 -18.90 -4.30 32.26
CA VAL A 73 -17.75 -5.12 31.83
C VAL A 73 -17.50 -4.96 30.32
N PHE A 74 -18.56 -4.74 29.55
CA PHE A 74 -18.48 -4.72 28.08
C PHE A 74 -17.91 -3.42 27.53
N ALA A 75 -18.16 -2.27 28.17
CA ALA A 75 -17.63 -0.98 27.70
C ALA A 75 -16.09 -0.92 27.76
N PRO A 76 -15.41 -1.22 28.87
CA PRO A 76 -13.95 -1.28 28.88
C PRO A 76 -13.38 -2.31 27.92
N ALA A 77 -13.97 -3.49 27.83
CA ALA A 77 -13.52 -4.56 26.95
C ALA A 77 -13.64 -4.17 25.47
N ALA A 78 -14.75 -3.57 25.07
CA ALA A 78 -14.96 -3.06 23.72
C ALA A 78 -14.01 -1.90 23.37
N ALA A 79 -13.75 -0.99 24.34
CA ALA A 79 -12.80 0.10 24.13
C ALA A 79 -11.37 -0.40 23.90
N VAL A 80 -10.89 -1.35 24.70
CA VAL A 80 -9.57 -1.98 24.53
C VAL A 80 -9.51 -2.76 23.21
N GLY A 81 -10.53 -3.55 22.88
CA GLY A 81 -10.64 -4.28 21.65
C GLY A 81 -10.55 -3.36 20.42
N THR A 82 -11.23 -2.21 20.47
CA THR A 82 -11.20 -1.19 19.41
C THR A 82 -9.80 -0.63 19.22
N ILE A 83 -9.04 -0.35 20.29
CA ILE A 83 -7.67 0.15 20.21
C ILE A 83 -6.72 -0.92 19.69
N ALA A 84 -6.81 -2.14 20.18
CA ALA A 84 -5.95 -3.25 19.77
C ALA A 84 -6.04 -3.56 18.27
N THR A 85 -7.23 -3.38 17.67
CA THR A 85 -7.48 -3.62 16.25
C THR A 85 -7.33 -2.38 15.37
N ALA A 86 -7.21 -1.19 15.98
CA ALA A 86 -7.13 0.09 15.28
C ALA A 86 -5.85 0.29 14.45
N ILE A 87 -4.92 -0.68 14.46
CA ILE A 87 -3.66 -0.61 13.72
C ILE A 87 -3.88 -1.18 12.31
N GLY A 88 -4.30 -0.34 11.35
CA GLY A 88 -4.28 -0.64 9.92
C GLY A 88 -5.60 -0.56 9.15
N GLN A 89 -6.74 -0.98 9.68
CA GLN A 89 -8.07 -0.90 9.03
C GLN A 89 -9.14 -0.61 10.08
N ARG A 90 -9.23 0.66 10.47
CA ARG A 90 -9.85 1.06 11.72
C ARG A 90 -11.38 0.98 11.75
N ALA A 91 -12.08 1.64 10.84
CA ALA A 91 -13.53 1.72 10.90
C ALA A 91 -14.21 0.38 10.57
N ARG A 92 -13.77 -0.30 9.55
CA ARG A 92 -14.33 -1.60 9.18
C ARG A 92 -14.11 -2.64 10.27
N ARG A 93 -12.89 -2.73 10.82
CA ARG A 93 -12.57 -3.66 11.91
C ARG A 93 -13.29 -3.30 13.21
N THR A 94 -13.44 -1.99 13.53
CA THR A 94 -14.23 -1.55 14.67
C THR A 94 -15.69 -1.94 14.49
N PHE A 95 -16.26 -1.77 13.31
CA PHE A 95 -17.62 -2.22 13.00
C PHE A 95 -17.75 -3.75 13.12
N GLU A 96 -16.82 -4.51 12.53
CA GLU A 96 -16.76 -5.98 12.65
C GLU A 96 -16.68 -6.42 14.12
N LEU A 97 -15.90 -5.72 14.95
CA LEU A 97 -15.80 -5.99 16.40
C LEU A 97 -17.12 -5.72 17.11
N LEU A 98 -17.76 -4.58 16.87
CA LEU A 98 -19.03 -4.23 17.51
C LEU A 98 -20.13 -5.22 17.12
N VAL A 99 -20.18 -5.61 15.85
CA VAL A 99 -21.08 -6.67 15.38
C VAL A 99 -20.77 -8.01 16.05
N GLY A 100 -19.49 -8.35 16.20
CA GLY A 100 -19.04 -9.57 16.92
C GLY A 100 -19.44 -9.58 18.38
N VAL A 101 -19.26 -8.44 19.08
CA VAL A 101 -19.72 -8.29 20.47
C VAL A 101 -21.22 -8.44 20.56
N GLY A 102 -21.99 -7.72 19.72
CA GLY A 102 -23.45 -7.81 19.71
C GLY A 102 -23.95 -9.22 19.43
N LEU A 103 -23.34 -9.89 18.45
CA LEU A 103 -23.67 -11.28 18.11
C LEU A 103 -23.37 -12.23 19.29
N GLY A 104 -22.20 -12.06 19.93
CA GLY A 104 -21.80 -12.84 21.11
C GLY A 104 -22.76 -12.63 22.28
N ILE A 105 -23.26 -11.40 22.50
CA ILE A 105 -24.26 -11.09 23.54
C ILE A 105 -25.58 -11.80 23.23
N VAL A 106 -26.13 -11.59 22.05
CA VAL A 106 -27.43 -12.15 21.67
C VAL A 106 -27.41 -13.67 21.71
N VAL A 107 -26.43 -14.30 21.06
CA VAL A 107 -26.30 -15.78 21.02
C VAL A 107 -26.02 -16.32 22.42
N GLY A 108 -25.13 -15.65 23.20
CA GLY A 108 -24.79 -16.04 24.54
C GLY A 108 -25.99 -15.99 25.49
N ASP A 109 -26.75 -14.90 25.52
CA ASP A 109 -27.91 -14.72 26.40
C ASP A 109 -29.05 -15.68 26.02
N VAL A 110 -29.38 -15.79 24.73
CA VAL A 110 -30.45 -16.71 24.26
C VAL A 110 -30.11 -18.17 24.62
N LEU A 111 -28.89 -18.61 24.32
CA LEU A 111 -28.50 -20.00 24.63
C LEU A 111 -28.43 -20.27 26.15
N ARG A 112 -27.96 -19.31 26.91
CA ARG A 112 -27.92 -19.43 28.36
C ARG A 112 -29.32 -19.48 28.96
N ALA A 113 -30.28 -18.69 28.44
CA ALA A 113 -31.68 -18.75 28.89
C ALA A 113 -32.33 -20.12 28.63
N VAL A 114 -31.93 -20.79 27.53
CA VAL A 114 -32.49 -22.11 27.16
C VAL A 114 -31.75 -23.27 27.84
N LEU A 115 -30.41 -23.20 27.92
CA LEU A 115 -29.55 -24.31 28.36
C LEU A 115 -29.14 -24.23 29.83
N GLY A 116 -29.33 -23.08 30.45
CA GLY A 116 -28.87 -22.82 31.81
C GLY A 116 -27.36 -22.55 31.88
N SER A 117 -26.77 -22.71 33.09
CA SER A 117 -25.35 -22.46 33.38
C SER A 117 -24.62 -23.72 33.77
N GLY A 118 -23.44 -23.95 33.23
CA GLY A 118 -22.58 -25.08 33.56
C GLY A 118 -21.41 -25.22 32.58
N SER A 119 -20.45 -26.08 32.89
CA SER A 119 -19.21 -26.19 32.12
C SER A 119 -19.43 -26.64 30.66
N TRP A 120 -20.29 -27.64 30.42
CA TRP A 120 -20.59 -28.10 29.08
C TRP A 120 -21.48 -27.13 28.31
N GLN A 121 -22.41 -26.45 29.01
CA GLN A 121 -23.26 -25.38 28.43
C GLN A 121 -22.40 -24.22 27.91
N THR A 122 -21.39 -23.79 28.71
CA THR A 122 -20.43 -22.76 28.28
C THR A 122 -19.72 -23.18 27.00
N GLY A 123 -19.25 -24.43 26.90
CA GLY A 123 -18.64 -24.94 25.69
C GLY A 123 -19.57 -24.88 24.49
N LEU A 124 -20.83 -25.27 24.64
CA LEU A 124 -21.82 -25.24 23.58
C LEU A 124 -22.18 -23.80 23.14
N VAL A 125 -22.37 -22.88 24.11
CA VAL A 125 -22.64 -21.47 23.85
C VAL A 125 -21.51 -20.85 23.03
N VAL A 126 -20.26 -21.08 23.40
CA VAL A 126 -19.09 -20.55 22.68
C VAL A 126 -18.98 -21.14 21.27
N THR A 127 -19.21 -22.46 21.15
CA THR A 127 -19.17 -23.14 19.85
C THR A 127 -20.22 -22.56 18.90
N LEU A 128 -21.45 -22.36 19.35
CA LEU A 128 -22.54 -21.82 18.54
C LEU A 128 -22.32 -20.33 18.22
N ALA A 129 -21.81 -19.53 19.15
CA ALA A 129 -21.46 -18.14 18.91
C ALA A 129 -20.38 -18.02 17.83
N ILE A 130 -19.32 -18.82 17.90
CA ILE A 130 -18.27 -18.87 16.89
C ILE A 130 -18.80 -19.36 15.54
N ALA A 131 -19.63 -20.42 15.53
CA ALA A 131 -20.24 -20.93 14.31
C ALA A 131 -21.12 -19.89 13.62
N THR A 132 -21.96 -19.19 14.40
CA THR A 132 -22.80 -18.10 13.88
C THR A 132 -21.96 -16.94 13.35
N ALA A 133 -20.90 -16.57 14.07
CA ALA A 133 -19.96 -15.53 13.62
C ALA A 133 -19.26 -15.90 12.30
N LEU A 134 -18.86 -17.16 12.13
CA LEU A 134 -18.28 -17.67 10.89
C LEU A 134 -19.26 -17.68 9.73
N LEU A 135 -20.53 -17.98 9.97
CA LEU A 135 -21.57 -17.94 8.96
C LEU A 135 -21.87 -16.50 8.49
N VAL A 136 -21.85 -15.53 9.41
CA VAL A 136 -22.14 -14.12 9.11
C VAL A 136 -20.94 -13.43 8.43
N ALA A 137 -19.74 -13.66 8.93
CA ALA A 137 -18.52 -12.95 8.50
C ALA A 137 -17.61 -13.74 7.55
N GLY A 138 -17.92 -14.98 7.29
CA GLY A 138 -16.99 -15.87 6.59
C GLY A 138 -15.70 -16.08 7.41
N ARG A 139 -14.53 -15.84 6.78
CA ARG A 139 -13.22 -16.04 7.44
C ARG A 139 -12.68 -14.82 8.20
N GLY A 140 -13.50 -13.87 8.59
CA GLY A 140 -13.10 -12.67 9.32
C GLY A 140 -12.67 -12.94 10.77
N GLY A 141 -11.36 -13.04 11.06
CA GLY A 141 -10.82 -13.43 12.36
C GLY A 141 -11.21 -12.51 13.54
N ALA A 142 -11.34 -11.20 13.32
CA ALA A 142 -11.65 -10.23 14.39
C ALA A 142 -13.07 -10.38 14.93
N LEU A 143 -14.07 -10.52 14.08
CA LEU A 143 -15.48 -10.71 14.46
C LEU A 143 -15.66 -12.04 15.19
N VAL A 144 -15.05 -13.12 14.69
CA VAL A 144 -15.16 -14.46 15.28
C VAL A 144 -14.53 -14.52 16.67
N GLY A 145 -13.31 -13.97 16.82
CA GLY A 145 -12.65 -13.91 18.12
C GLY A 145 -13.43 -13.10 19.15
N GLN A 146 -14.02 -11.98 18.72
CA GLN A 146 -14.81 -11.13 19.62
C GLN A 146 -16.14 -11.76 20.01
N ALA A 147 -16.85 -12.38 19.06
CA ALA A 147 -18.09 -13.12 19.36
C ALA A 147 -17.85 -14.25 20.36
N GLY A 148 -16.79 -15.07 20.14
CA GLY A 148 -16.43 -16.13 21.06
C GLY A 148 -16.03 -15.62 22.45
N GLY A 149 -15.18 -14.61 22.52
CA GLY A 149 -14.78 -13.99 23.81
C GLY A 149 -15.94 -13.40 24.59
N THR A 150 -16.86 -12.70 23.90
CA THR A 150 -18.07 -12.14 24.53
C THR A 150 -19.02 -13.25 24.99
N ALA A 151 -19.18 -14.31 24.21
CA ALA A 151 -19.99 -15.46 24.61
C ALA A 151 -19.44 -16.16 25.86
N VAL A 152 -18.11 -16.28 25.99
CA VAL A 152 -17.47 -16.79 27.23
C VAL A 152 -17.79 -15.89 28.42
N LEU A 153 -17.62 -14.55 28.26
CA LEU A 153 -17.93 -13.62 29.35
C LEU A 153 -19.37 -13.72 29.84
N ILE A 154 -20.32 -13.83 28.90
CA ILE A 154 -21.74 -14.00 29.25
C ILE A 154 -21.99 -15.34 29.93
N ALA A 155 -21.43 -16.42 29.39
CA ALA A 155 -21.65 -17.75 29.94
C ALA A 155 -21.06 -17.93 31.35
N THR A 156 -19.98 -17.18 31.69
CA THR A 156 -19.26 -17.36 32.98
C THR A 156 -19.52 -16.27 34.01
N LEU A 157 -19.67 -15.00 33.61
CA LEU A 157 -19.68 -13.85 34.55
C LEU A 157 -21.04 -13.15 34.66
N ALA A 158 -21.93 -13.27 33.67
CA ALA A 158 -23.15 -12.51 33.68
C ALA A 158 -24.20 -13.09 34.64
N PRO A 159 -24.83 -12.30 35.51
CA PRO A 159 -26.00 -12.71 36.29
C PRO A 159 -27.15 -13.11 35.37
N VAL A 160 -27.96 -14.11 35.78
CA VAL A 160 -29.17 -14.52 35.05
C VAL A 160 -30.30 -13.56 35.39
N GLU A 161 -30.28 -12.34 34.85
CA GLU A 161 -31.38 -11.38 34.96
C GLU A 161 -32.02 -11.20 33.58
N PRO A 162 -33.32 -11.49 33.42
CA PRO A 162 -34.03 -11.26 32.17
C PRO A 162 -34.08 -9.75 31.85
N GLY A 163 -33.83 -9.39 30.59
CA GLY A 163 -33.97 -8.01 30.12
C GLY A 163 -32.69 -7.17 30.12
N LEU A 164 -31.52 -7.75 30.40
CA LEU A 164 -30.24 -7.04 30.37
C LEU A 164 -29.51 -7.07 29.00
N GLU A 165 -30.07 -7.71 27.99
CA GLU A 165 -29.43 -7.83 26.68
C GLU A 165 -29.22 -6.45 26.02
N LEU A 166 -30.25 -5.60 26.01
CA LEU A 166 -30.16 -4.25 25.44
C LEU A 166 -29.15 -3.36 26.18
N PRO A 167 -29.18 -3.24 27.53
CA PRO A 167 -28.14 -2.51 28.27
C PRO A 167 -26.72 -2.98 27.98
N ARG A 168 -26.46 -4.29 27.82
CA ARG A 168 -25.15 -4.85 27.49
C ARG A 168 -24.67 -4.45 26.09
N ILE A 169 -25.57 -4.43 25.10
CA ILE A 169 -25.27 -3.96 23.74
C ILE A 169 -24.91 -2.47 23.77
N PHE A 170 -25.70 -1.65 24.51
CA PHE A 170 -25.40 -0.24 24.68
C PHE A 170 -24.08 0.01 25.44
N ASP A 171 -23.77 -0.78 26.45
CA ASP A 171 -22.49 -0.76 27.17
C ASP A 171 -21.32 -1.01 26.18
N ALA A 172 -21.42 -2.04 25.35
CA ALA A 172 -20.42 -2.34 24.32
C ALA A 172 -20.31 -1.24 23.25
N LEU A 173 -21.42 -0.65 22.83
CA LEU A 173 -21.42 0.48 21.87
C LEU A 173 -20.74 1.72 22.47
N VAL A 174 -21.04 2.09 23.71
CA VAL A 174 -20.38 3.19 24.44
C VAL A 174 -18.88 2.93 24.47
N GLY A 175 -18.45 1.72 24.84
CA GLY A 175 -17.05 1.34 24.86
C GLY A 175 -16.37 1.46 23.50
N GLY A 176 -16.99 0.94 22.46
CA GLY A 176 -16.47 1.01 21.08
C GLY A 176 -16.34 2.44 20.57
N LEU A 177 -17.33 3.30 20.85
CA LEU A 177 -17.30 4.73 20.50
C LEU A 177 -16.21 5.48 21.26
N VAL A 178 -16.06 5.23 22.56
CA VAL A 178 -14.98 5.81 23.37
C VAL A 178 -13.62 5.35 22.89
N GLY A 179 -13.45 4.06 22.61
CA GLY A 179 -12.22 3.52 22.04
C GLY A 179 -11.86 4.19 20.70
N LEU A 180 -12.83 4.33 19.82
CA LEU A 180 -12.65 5.02 18.53
C LEU A 180 -12.29 6.50 18.74
N PHE A 181 -12.96 7.18 19.65
CA PHE A 181 -12.68 8.59 19.99
C PHE A 181 -11.26 8.76 20.53
N VAL A 182 -10.83 7.91 21.46
CA VAL A 182 -9.47 7.91 22.03
C VAL A 182 -8.43 7.66 20.94
N VAL A 183 -8.67 6.70 20.05
CA VAL A 183 -7.77 6.42 18.93
C VAL A 183 -7.65 7.62 17.98
N VAL A 184 -8.77 8.26 17.66
CA VAL A 184 -8.78 9.41 16.73
C VAL A 184 -8.13 10.65 17.37
N LEU A 185 -8.34 10.86 18.68
CA LEU A 185 -7.88 12.06 19.39
C LEU A 185 -6.44 11.93 19.92
N LEU A 186 -6.11 10.81 20.57
CA LEU A 186 -4.83 10.62 21.26
C LEU A 186 -3.73 9.96 20.42
N LEU A 187 -4.06 9.37 19.26
CA LEU A 187 -3.05 8.96 18.29
C LEU A 187 -2.80 10.09 17.28
N PRO A 188 -1.90 11.03 17.58
CA PRO A 188 -1.47 12.02 16.58
C PRO A 188 -0.51 11.36 15.59
N VAL A 189 -0.83 10.17 15.10
CA VAL A 189 -0.05 9.55 14.04
C VAL A 189 -0.23 10.43 12.82
N ASN A 190 0.81 11.20 12.51
CA ASN A 190 0.83 11.96 11.27
C ASN A 190 0.82 10.95 10.11
N PRO A 191 -0.29 10.80 9.37
CA PRO A 191 -0.40 9.78 8.33
C PRO A 191 0.69 9.93 7.28
N LEU A 192 1.14 11.15 7.02
CA LEU A 192 2.23 11.42 6.07
C LEU A 192 3.58 10.89 6.56
N ARG A 193 3.85 10.92 7.88
CA ARG A 193 5.09 10.31 8.44
C ARG A 193 5.07 8.79 8.35
N VAL A 194 3.91 8.18 8.50
CA VAL A 194 3.77 6.71 8.34
C VAL A 194 4.03 6.33 6.89
N LEU A 195 3.48 7.08 5.94
CA LEU A 195 3.68 6.87 4.53
C LEU A 195 5.14 7.09 4.11
N ASP A 196 5.78 8.15 4.61
CA ASP A 196 7.22 8.40 4.35
C ASP A 196 8.10 7.25 4.86
N ARG A 197 7.82 6.74 6.08
CA ARG A 197 8.55 5.58 6.62
C ARG A 197 8.32 4.31 5.81
N ALA A 198 7.10 4.09 5.31
CA ALA A 198 6.79 2.93 4.46
C ALA A 198 7.45 3.04 3.07
N THR A 199 7.63 4.25 2.55
CA THR A 199 8.28 4.52 1.26
C THR A 199 9.81 4.43 1.33
N GLU A 200 10.41 4.69 2.49
CA GLU A 200 11.87 4.73 2.67
C GLU A 200 12.61 3.49 2.19
N PRO A 201 12.25 2.25 2.62
CA PRO A 201 12.94 1.05 2.17
C PRO A 201 12.79 0.84 0.66
N ILE A 202 11.61 1.18 0.10
CA ILE A 202 11.35 1.07 -1.34
C ILE A 202 12.29 1.97 -2.13
N VAL A 203 12.36 3.26 -1.79
CA VAL A 203 13.21 4.23 -2.49
C VAL A 203 14.69 3.86 -2.33
N THR A 204 15.11 3.50 -1.12
CA THR A 204 16.50 3.13 -0.84
C THR A 204 16.92 1.91 -1.66
N THR A 205 16.16 0.84 -1.62
CA THR A 205 16.46 -0.37 -2.39
C THR A 205 16.42 -0.10 -3.89
N LEU A 206 15.35 0.53 -4.39
CA LEU A 206 15.17 0.81 -5.80
C LEU A 206 16.34 1.62 -6.38
N THR A 207 16.75 2.69 -5.69
CA THR A 207 17.84 3.56 -6.16
C THR A 207 19.21 2.89 -6.06
N THR A 208 19.45 2.11 -5.01
CA THR A 208 20.68 1.32 -4.87
C THR A 208 20.81 0.30 -6.00
N GLU A 209 19.71 -0.36 -6.35
CA GLU A 209 19.73 -1.36 -7.41
C GLU A 209 19.78 -0.75 -8.82
N LEU A 210 19.16 0.42 -9.05
CA LEU A 210 19.36 1.17 -10.29
C LEU A 210 20.83 1.58 -10.46
N ASP A 211 21.49 2.07 -9.41
CA ASP A 211 22.92 2.38 -9.45
C ASP A 211 23.77 1.12 -9.69
N ALA A 212 23.37 -0.04 -9.17
CA ALA A 212 24.03 -1.31 -9.44
C ALA A 212 23.83 -1.77 -10.90
N VAL A 213 22.64 -1.60 -11.47
CA VAL A 213 22.38 -1.87 -12.90
C VAL A 213 23.20 -0.94 -13.78
N ALA A 214 23.31 0.34 -13.47
CA ALA A 214 24.14 1.28 -14.21
C ALA A 214 25.63 0.87 -14.18
N ARG A 215 26.14 0.46 -13.03
CA ARG A 215 27.49 -0.09 -12.93
C ARG A 215 27.66 -1.37 -13.74
N ALA A 216 26.70 -2.30 -13.68
CA ALA A 216 26.71 -3.53 -14.45
C ALA A 216 26.77 -3.26 -15.97
N LEU A 217 26.03 -2.26 -16.46
CA LEU A 217 26.11 -1.81 -17.86
C LEU A 217 27.51 -1.28 -18.22
N THR A 218 28.15 -0.51 -17.32
CA THR A 218 29.48 0.05 -17.52
C THR A 218 30.57 -1.03 -17.49
N THR A 219 30.49 -1.96 -16.53
CA THR A 219 31.49 -3.05 -16.34
C THR A 219 31.20 -4.27 -17.21
N ARG A 220 30.08 -4.28 -17.91
CA ARG A 220 29.56 -5.41 -18.71
C ARG A 220 29.37 -6.70 -17.89
N ASP A 221 28.94 -6.57 -16.64
CA ASP A 221 28.66 -7.68 -15.72
C ASP A 221 27.17 -8.04 -15.77
N ALA A 222 26.80 -9.04 -16.59
CA ALA A 222 25.43 -9.52 -16.71
C ALA A 222 24.88 -10.09 -15.39
N ASP A 223 25.74 -10.79 -14.62
CA ASP A 223 25.33 -11.42 -13.35
C ASP A 223 25.01 -10.36 -12.29
N ALA A 224 25.76 -9.25 -12.27
CA ALA A 224 25.43 -8.12 -11.40
C ALA A 224 24.06 -7.54 -11.71
N ALA A 225 23.71 -7.42 -12.98
CA ALA A 225 22.38 -6.94 -13.39
C ALA A 225 21.26 -7.93 -12.99
N VAL A 226 21.50 -9.24 -13.11
CA VAL A 226 20.56 -10.28 -12.64
C VAL A 226 20.38 -10.20 -11.12
N ARG A 227 21.48 -10.11 -10.36
CA ARG A 227 21.40 -9.95 -8.90
C ARG A 227 20.60 -8.72 -8.47
N SER A 228 20.74 -7.61 -9.20
CA SER A 228 19.97 -6.39 -8.93
C SER A 228 18.47 -6.60 -9.19
N LEU A 229 18.13 -7.31 -10.28
CA LEU A 229 16.75 -7.67 -10.58
C LEU A 229 16.12 -8.52 -9.45
N GLU A 230 16.85 -9.52 -8.94
CA GLU A 230 16.36 -10.36 -7.84
C GLU A 230 16.10 -9.54 -6.56
N ARG A 231 16.99 -8.62 -6.23
CA ARG A 231 16.77 -7.73 -5.07
C ARG A 231 15.59 -6.78 -5.28
N MET A 232 15.39 -6.26 -6.50
CA MET A 232 14.20 -5.46 -6.82
C MET A 232 12.89 -6.27 -6.72
N ARG A 233 12.91 -7.59 -6.97
CA ARG A 233 11.74 -8.46 -6.77
C ARG A 233 11.33 -8.56 -5.29
N GLY A 234 12.29 -8.48 -4.38
CA GLY A 234 12.04 -8.42 -2.94
C GLY A 234 11.20 -7.22 -2.48
N LEU A 235 11.07 -6.17 -3.30
CA LEU A 235 10.26 -4.98 -2.98
C LEU A 235 8.75 -5.23 -2.88
N ASP A 236 8.24 -6.40 -3.32
CA ASP A 236 6.78 -6.66 -3.30
C ASP A 236 6.22 -6.62 -1.86
N ALA A 237 6.97 -7.10 -0.88
CA ALA A 237 6.56 -7.02 0.53
C ALA A 237 6.54 -5.56 1.05
N ASP A 238 7.49 -4.72 0.61
CA ASP A 238 7.54 -3.30 1.00
C ASP A 238 6.41 -2.52 0.34
N VAL A 239 6.10 -2.80 -0.92
CA VAL A 239 4.95 -2.22 -1.65
C VAL A 239 3.64 -2.64 -0.95
N GLY A 240 3.51 -3.90 -0.54
CA GLY A 240 2.37 -4.35 0.27
C GLY A 240 2.20 -3.54 1.55
N ARG A 241 3.29 -3.30 2.30
CA ARG A 241 3.28 -2.46 3.52
C ARG A 241 2.91 -1.00 3.23
N LEU A 242 3.38 -0.45 2.11
CA LEU A 242 3.00 0.90 1.67
C LEU A 242 1.50 0.99 1.37
N ASN A 243 0.93 -0.01 0.69
CA ASN A 243 -0.49 -0.06 0.37
C ASN A 243 -1.37 -0.20 1.61
N GLU A 244 -0.95 -1.00 2.59
CA GLU A 244 -1.61 -1.05 3.90
C GLU A 244 -1.55 0.30 4.63
N ALA A 245 -0.40 0.96 4.60
CA ALA A 245 -0.23 2.29 5.19
C ALA A 245 -1.09 3.35 4.49
N LEU A 246 -1.21 3.30 3.15
CA LEU A 246 -2.08 4.18 2.37
C LEU A 246 -3.56 3.99 2.75
N SER A 247 -4.02 2.74 2.82
CA SER A 247 -5.40 2.42 3.22
C SER A 247 -5.71 2.92 4.64
N GLY A 248 -4.80 2.70 5.58
CA GLY A 248 -4.94 3.20 6.95
C GLY A 248 -4.91 4.73 7.04
N ALA A 249 -4.08 5.39 6.22
CA ALA A 249 -4.01 6.85 6.18
C ALA A 249 -5.27 7.47 5.56
N GLU A 250 -5.83 6.87 4.51
CA GLU A 250 -7.07 7.28 3.85
C GLU A 250 -8.24 7.28 4.84
N GLU A 251 -8.37 6.21 5.61
CA GLU A 251 -9.40 6.07 6.63
C GLU A 251 -9.29 7.19 7.70
N VAL A 252 -8.08 7.46 8.19
CA VAL A 252 -7.83 8.53 9.17
C VAL A 252 -8.20 9.91 8.63
N VAL A 253 -7.84 10.20 7.37
CA VAL A 253 -8.12 11.49 6.73
C VAL A 253 -9.61 11.65 6.42
N THR A 254 -10.33 10.54 6.20
CA THR A 254 -11.77 10.55 5.90
C THR A 254 -12.60 10.73 7.17
N LEU A 255 -12.25 10.04 8.26
CA LEU A 255 -13.03 10.01 9.50
C LEU A 255 -12.72 11.16 10.46
N ALA A 256 -11.54 11.83 10.36
CA ALA A 256 -11.14 12.87 11.30
C ALA A 256 -11.37 14.29 10.72
N PRO A 257 -12.44 15.01 11.10
CA PRO A 257 -12.73 16.37 10.61
C PRO A 257 -11.60 17.38 10.83
N VAL A 258 -10.92 17.26 11.97
CA VAL A 258 -9.77 18.12 12.34
C VAL A 258 -8.62 18.04 11.31
N ARG A 259 -8.57 16.98 10.50
CA ARG A 259 -7.49 16.73 9.53
C ARG A 259 -7.88 16.99 8.07
N TRP A 260 -9.06 17.52 7.81
CA TRP A 260 -9.52 17.82 6.46
C TRP A 260 -8.59 18.75 5.68
N ARG A 261 -7.88 19.63 6.36
CA ARG A 261 -6.84 20.48 5.72
C ARG A 261 -5.68 19.66 5.11
N ARG A 262 -5.45 18.43 5.54
CA ARG A 262 -4.40 17.54 5.00
C ARG A 262 -4.90 16.58 3.93
N ARG A 263 -6.18 16.57 3.60
CA ARG A 263 -6.75 15.69 2.55
C ARG A 263 -6.08 15.90 1.20
N ALA A 264 -5.91 17.14 0.78
CA ALA A 264 -5.27 17.45 -0.50
C ALA A 264 -3.82 16.93 -0.57
N GLN A 265 -3.07 17.06 0.53
CA GLN A 265 -1.70 16.56 0.61
C GLN A 265 -1.67 15.02 0.60
N PHE A 266 -2.58 14.37 1.32
CA PHE A 266 -2.73 12.91 1.29
C PHE A 266 -3.06 12.40 -0.12
N HIS A 267 -4.04 12.99 -0.80
CA HIS A 267 -4.41 12.57 -2.16
C HIS A 267 -3.28 12.74 -3.17
N ARG A 268 -2.48 13.81 -3.04
CA ARG A 268 -1.26 13.98 -3.85
C ARG A 268 -0.25 12.87 -3.57
N TYR A 269 -0.01 12.57 -2.29
CA TYR A 269 0.89 11.49 -1.90
C TYR A 269 0.41 10.11 -2.41
N ALA A 270 -0.87 9.80 -2.25
CA ALA A 270 -1.47 8.55 -2.73
C ALA A 270 -1.41 8.42 -4.26
N ALA A 271 -1.57 9.54 -4.98
CA ALA A 271 -1.38 9.56 -6.43
C ALA A 271 0.09 9.30 -6.81
N ALA A 272 1.05 9.95 -6.13
CA ALA A 272 2.47 9.73 -6.34
C ALA A 272 2.90 8.29 -6.04
N ALA A 273 2.38 7.68 -4.99
CA ALA A 273 2.65 6.29 -4.63
C ALA A 273 2.24 5.30 -5.73
N ARG A 274 1.06 5.51 -6.35
CA ARG A 274 0.62 4.67 -7.50
C ARG A 274 1.55 4.79 -8.71
N HIS A 275 2.10 5.98 -8.96
CA HIS A 275 3.10 6.17 -10.01
C HIS A 275 4.44 5.54 -9.64
N LEU A 276 4.84 5.59 -8.36
CA LEU A 276 6.04 4.91 -7.87
C LEU A 276 5.98 3.39 -8.09
N GLU A 277 4.84 2.74 -7.87
CA GLU A 277 4.65 1.31 -8.18
C GLU A 277 4.93 1.01 -9.65
N ARG A 278 4.48 1.88 -10.57
CA ARG A 278 4.76 1.73 -11.99
C ARG A 278 6.24 1.97 -12.31
N VAL A 279 6.88 2.94 -11.65
CA VAL A 279 8.33 3.16 -11.77
C VAL A 279 9.10 1.91 -11.36
N ILE A 280 8.71 1.24 -10.25
CA ILE A 280 9.31 -0.04 -9.82
C ILE A 280 9.16 -1.12 -10.91
N LEU A 281 7.98 -1.23 -11.51
CA LEU A 281 7.74 -2.19 -12.60
C LEU A 281 8.67 -1.97 -13.78
N TYR A 282 8.80 -0.71 -14.25
CA TYR A 282 9.67 -0.37 -15.36
C TYR A 282 11.16 -0.48 -15.00
N ALA A 283 11.57 -0.13 -13.76
CA ALA A 283 12.92 -0.33 -13.27
C ALA A 283 13.33 -1.82 -13.28
N ARG A 284 12.42 -2.71 -12.86
CA ARG A 284 12.64 -4.17 -12.98
C ARG A 284 12.78 -4.60 -14.44
N SER A 285 12.03 -4.00 -15.35
CA SER A 285 12.15 -4.28 -16.79
C SER A 285 13.46 -3.76 -17.34
N VAL A 286 13.90 -2.56 -16.95
CA VAL A 286 15.24 -2.02 -17.26
C VAL A 286 16.32 -2.98 -16.79
N ALA A 287 16.29 -3.44 -15.54
CA ALA A 287 17.29 -4.38 -15.00
C ALA A 287 17.31 -5.71 -15.78
N ARG A 288 16.15 -6.28 -16.06
CA ARG A 288 16.02 -7.53 -16.83
C ARG A 288 16.57 -7.41 -18.25
N ARG A 289 16.15 -6.35 -18.97
CA ARG A 289 16.61 -6.13 -20.36
C ARG A 289 18.10 -5.78 -20.41
N SER A 290 18.61 -5.03 -19.43
CA SER A 290 20.04 -4.76 -19.28
C SER A 290 20.83 -6.05 -19.08
N ALA A 291 20.40 -6.96 -18.21
CA ALA A 291 21.02 -8.27 -18.05
C ALA A 291 21.02 -9.06 -19.35
N THR A 292 19.88 -9.10 -20.05
CA THR A 292 19.78 -9.81 -21.33
C THR A 292 20.67 -9.18 -22.42
N ALA A 293 20.69 -7.85 -22.54
CA ALA A 293 21.58 -7.16 -23.49
C ALA A 293 23.05 -7.50 -23.26
N LEU A 294 23.47 -7.55 -21.99
CA LEU A 294 24.82 -7.92 -21.59
C LEU A 294 25.13 -9.39 -21.89
N GLN A 295 24.20 -10.31 -21.63
CA GLN A 295 24.33 -11.74 -21.92
C GLN A 295 24.49 -12.02 -23.43
N TYR A 296 23.82 -11.26 -24.28
CA TYR A 296 23.93 -11.35 -25.73
C TYR A 296 25.05 -10.50 -26.32
N GLY A 297 25.85 -9.84 -25.49
CA GLY A 297 26.98 -9.02 -25.97
C GLY A 297 26.55 -7.82 -26.80
N GLU A 298 25.36 -7.27 -26.59
CA GLU A 298 24.91 -6.07 -27.29
C GLU A 298 25.80 -4.87 -27.00
N PRO A 299 26.03 -3.96 -27.97
CA PRO A 299 26.74 -2.72 -27.72
C PRO A 299 25.92 -1.83 -26.79
N ILE A 300 26.50 -1.46 -25.68
CA ILE A 300 25.92 -0.57 -24.67
C ILE A 300 26.64 0.76 -24.69
N PRO A 301 26.01 1.85 -25.13
CA PRO A 301 26.59 3.18 -25.03
C PRO A 301 26.73 3.61 -23.55
N PRO A 302 27.84 4.30 -23.16
CA PRO A 302 28.01 4.79 -21.79
C PRO A 302 26.86 5.67 -21.31
N THR A 303 26.28 6.48 -22.21
CA THR A 303 25.13 7.35 -21.94
C THR A 303 23.89 6.59 -21.46
N LEU A 304 23.77 5.28 -21.74
CA LEU A 304 22.65 4.46 -21.25
C LEU A 304 22.83 4.18 -19.73
N ALA A 305 24.04 3.88 -19.29
CA ALA A 305 24.34 3.72 -17.86
C ALA A 305 24.11 5.02 -17.08
N ASP A 306 24.55 6.15 -17.65
CA ASP A 306 24.32 7.48 -17.08
C ASP A 306 22.84 7.80 -16.97
N ALA A 307 22.03 7.45 -17.97
CA ALA A 307 20.58 7.65 -17.94
C ALA A 307 19.91 6.88 -16.78
N VAL A 308 20.30 5.61 -16.58
CA VAL A 308 19.80 4.81 -15.45
C VAL A 308 20.21 5.44 -14.10
N THR A 309 21.43 5.94 -13.99
CA THR A 309 21.91 6.66 -12.79
C THR A 309 21.09 7.91 -12.52
N ARG A 310 20.75 8.68 -13.57
CA ARG A 310 19.92 9.89 -13.44
C ARG A 310 18.50 9.59 -12.99
N LEU A 311 17.88 8.51 -13.48
CA LEU A 311 16.57 8.06 -12.99
C LEU A 311 16.65 7.73 -11.48
N GLY A 312 17.67 7.00 -11.03
CA GLY A 312 17.89 6.73 -9.61
C GLY A 312 18.04 8.00 -8.78
N ALA A 313 18.82 8.98 -9.28
CA ALA A 313 18.99 10.27 -8.63
C ALA A 313 17.67 11.06 -8.55
N ALA A 314 16.86 11.05 -9.62
CA ALA A 314 15.55 11.71 -9.65
C ALA A 314 14.60 11.14 -8.58
N ILE A 315 14.58 9.82 -8.40
CA ILE A 315 13.74 9.17 -7.36
C ILE A 315 14.20 9.58 -5.96
N ARG A 316 15.52 9.67 -5.70
CA ARG A 316 16.05 10.14 -4.40
C ARG A 316 15.67 11.59 -4.12
N VAL A 317 15.85 12.46 -5.10
CA VAL A 317 15.52 13.90 -4.98
C VAL A 317 14.03 14.09 -4.79
N MET A 318 13.17 13.36 -5.53
CA MET A 318 11.72 13.43 -5.35
C MET A 318 11.30 13.14 -3.91
N ARG A 319 11.91 12.14 -3.28
CA ARG A 319 11.60 11.85 -1.88
C ARG A 319 12.04 12.98 -0.96
N GLN A 320 13.22 13.55 -1.18
CA GLN A 320 13.73 14.65 -0.37
C GLN A 320 12.88 15.89 -0.51
N GLU A 321 12.63 16.39 -1.73
CA GLU A 321 11.78 17.53 -2.03
C GLU A 321 10.35 17.35 -1.47
N SER A 322 9.79 16.13 -1.58
CA SER A 322 8.48 15.79 -1.02
C SER A 322 8.43 15.86 0.51
N ARG A 323 9.51 15.51 1.20
CA ARG A 323 9.62 15.59 2.67
C ARG A 323 9.75 17.05 3.14
N ASP A 324 10.54 17.82 2.41
CA ASP A 324 10.85 19.22 2.75
C ASP A 324 9.70 20.14 2.35
N GLY A 325 8.75 19.63 1.56
CA GLY A 325 7.59 20.38 1.07
C GLY A 325 7.95 21.36 -0.04
N GLU A 326 9.07 21.11 -0.72
CA GLU A 326 9.58 21.92 -1.82
C GLU A 326 8.86 21.63 -3.14
N ASP A 327 9.02 22.54 -4.12
CA ASP A 327 8.59 22.27 -5.49
C ASP A 327 9.51 21.19 -6.10
N LEU A 328 8.90 20.20 -6.75
CA LEU A 328 9.59 19.05 -7.33
C LEU A 328 10.36 19.41 -8.62
N ALA A 329 11.00 20.59 -8.64
CA ALA A 329 11.72 21.13 -9.79
C ALA A 329 13.04 20.37 -10.04
N GLY A 330 13.75 20.01 -8.97
CA GLY A 330 14.98 19.20 -9.06
C GLY A 330 14.71 17.81 -9.63
N THR A 331 13.62 17.20 -9.17
CA THR A 331 13.14 15.93 -9.72
C THR A 331 12.86 16.03 -11.22
N ARG A 332 12.07 17.03 -11.65
CA ARG A 332 11.71 17.23 -13.06
C ARG A 332 12.94 17.44 -13.93
N ARG A 333 13.93 18.20 -13.45
CA ARG A 333 15.20 18.41 -14.17
C ARG A 333 15.97 17.10 -14.34
N LEU A 334 16.14 16.31 -13.28
CA LEU A 334 16.88 15.04 -13.35
C LEU A 334 16.19 14.02 -14.27
N VAL A 335 14.86 13.99 -14.29
CA VAL A 335 14.10 13.17 -15.24
C VAL A 335 14.34 13.60 -16.69
N GLN A 336 14.38 14.92 -16.96
CA GLN A 336 14.71 15.42 -18.30
C GLN A 336 16.14 15.05 -18.71
N GLU A 337 17.12 15.16 -17.78
CA GLU A 337 18.50 14.70 -18.02
C GLU A 337 18.57 13.20 -18.30
N SER A 338 17.79 12.36 -17.57
CA SER A 338 17.67 10.92 -17.83
C SER A 338 17.15 10.65 -19.26
N ALA A 339 16.05 11.28 -19.63
CA ALA A 339 15.44 11.13 -20.94
C ALA A 339 16.34 11.61 -22.08
N GLU A 340 17.11 12.70 -21.88
CA GLU A 340 18.07 13.22 -22.85
C GLU A 340 19.22 12.23 -23.06
N LEU A 341 19.79 11.69 -21.98
CA LEU A 341 20.83 10.67 -22.04
C LEU A 341 20.35 9.39 -22.72
N ALA A 342 19.11 8.96 -22.44
CA ALA A 342 18.48 7.83 -23.12
C ALA A 342 18.30 8.10 -24.64
N GLY A 343 17.97 9.34 -25.01
CA GLY A 343 17.91 9.77 -26.40
C GLY A 343 19.25 9.71 -27.11
N ARG A 344 20.31 10.19 -26.43
CA ARG A 344 21.69 10.09 -26.95
C ARG A 344 22.14 8.63 -27.10
N ALA A 345 21.80 7.77 -26.13
CA ALA A 345 22.13 6.35 -26.22
C ALA A 345 21.44 5.69 -27.45
N TRP A 346 20.21 6.07 -27.73
CA TRP A 346 19.49 5.61 -28.91
C TRP A 346 20.17 6.07 -30.22
N ALA A 347 20.59 7.33 -30.28
CA ALA A 347 21.26 7.91 -31.44
C ALA A 347 22.65 7.26 -31.72
N TYR A 348 23.34 6.76 -30.68
CA TYR A 348 24.58 6.00 -30.84
C TYR A 348 24.39 4.62 -31.50
N GLY A 349 23.17 4.12 -31.51
CA GLY A 349 22.80 2.81 -32.03
C GLY A 349 22.85 1.73 -30.95
N VAL A 350 21.68 1.28 -30.56
CA VAL A 350 21.46 0.11 -29.72
C VAL A 350 20.80 -1.01 -30.51
N ARG A 351 20.87 -2.23 -30.01
CA ARG A 351 20.13 -3.36 -30.57
C ARG A 351 18.85 -3.61 -29.78
N SER A 352 18.17 -4.72 -30.06
CA SER A 352 16.82 -5.02 -29.60
C SER A 352 16.60 -4.89 -28.10
N PHE A 353 17.51 -5.42 -27.28
CA PHE A 353 17.37 -5.33 -25.82
C PHE A 353 17.74 -3.95 -25.30
N GLY A 354 18.78 -3.33 -25.86
CA GLY A 354 19.16 -1.96 -25.54
C GLY A 354 18.05 -0.95 -25.88
N ASP A 355 17.35 -1.11 -27.02
CA ASP A 355 16.17 -0.30 -27.37
C ASP A 355 15.03 -0.50 -26.36
N GLY A 356 14.83 -1.76 -25.94
CA GLY A 356 13.87 -2.07 -24.87
C GLY A 356 14.22 -1.41 -23.54
N VAL A 357 15.51 -1.32 -23.16
CA VAL A 357 15.95 -0.59 -21.95
C VAL A 357 15.59 0.90 -22.06
N ILE A 358 15.86 1.52 -23.21
CA ILE A 358 15.53 2.94 -23.46
C ILE A 358 14.02 3.19 -23.38
N THR A 359 13.23 2.29 -23.95
CA THR A 359 11.76 2.39 -23.94
C THR A 359 11.20 2.32 -22.51
N ASP A 360 11.66 1.34 -21.72
CA ASP A 360 11.24 1.18 -20.35
C ASP A 360 11.73 2.35 -19.47
N LEU A 361 12.94 2.86 -19.70
CA LEU A 361 13.49 4.01 -19.00
C LEU A 361 12.65 5.27 -19.27
N ARG A 362 12.35 5.59 -20.52
CA ARG A 362 11.48 6.73 -20.90
C ARG A 362 10.08 6.60 -20.30
N THR A 363 9.57 5.38 -20.16
CA THR A 363 8.28 5.14 -19.53
C THR A 363 8.35 5.36 -18.02
N ALA A 364 9.43 4.90 -17.37
CA ALA A 364 9.70 5.19 -15.97
C ALA A 364 9.83 6.70 -15.70
N ASP A 365 10.58 7.41 -16.56
CA ASP A 365 10.72 8.88 -16.52
C ASP A 365 9.35 9.58 -16.61
N SER A 366 8.49 9.12 -17.52
CA SER A 366 7.13 9.66 -17.67
C SER A 366 6.25 9.41 -16.45
N GLU A 367 6.33 8.21 -15.87
CA GLU A 367 5.61 7.89 -14.62
C GLU A 367 6.14 8.71 -13.44
N LEU A 368 7.44 8.95 -13.36
CA LEU A 368 8.03 9.77 -12.32
C LEU A 368 7.60 11.26 -12.45
N LEU A 369 7.51 11.81 -13.67
CA LEU A 369 6.92 13.13 -13.89
C LEU A 369 5.46 13.20 -13.46
N ARG A 370 4.68 12.17 -13.73
CA ARG A 370 3.28 12.08 -13.26
C ARG A 370 3.20 12.03 -11.73
N ALA A 371 4.16 11.36 -11.07
CA ALA A 371 4.26 11.37 -9.62
C ALA A 371 4.48 12.78 -9.06
N THR A 372 5.13 13.68 -9.82
CA THR A 372 5.25 15.12 -9.46
C THR A 372 3.97 15.94 -9.66
N GLY A 373 2.90 15.32 -10.15
CA GLY A 373 1.62 15.99 -10.43
C GLY A 373 1.51 16.56 -11.86
N CYS A 374 2.44 16.23 -12.75
CA CYS A 374 2.32 16.61 -14.16
C CYS A 374 1.15 15.87 -14.84
N ASP A 375 0.46 16.57 -15.74
CA ASP A 375 -0.54 15.95 -16.59
C ASP A 375 0.09 14.84 -17.45
N PRO A 376 -0.62 13.71 -17.69
CA PRO A 376 -0.08 12.59 -18.46
C PRO A 376 0.43 12.95 -19.86
N ASP A 377 -0.25 13.86 -20.56
CA ASP A 377 0.15 14.29 -21.89
C ASP A 377 1.36 15.23 -21.84
N ASP A 378 1.45 16.09 -20.81
CA ASP A 378 2.61 16.94 -20.56
C ASP A 378 3.84 16.14 -20.21
N ALA A 379 3.74 15.18 -19.29
CA ALA A 379 4.83 14.28 -18.92
C ALA A 379 5.40 13.56 -20.15
N ASN A 380 4.53 13.00 -20.99
CA ASN A 380 4.95 12.34 -22.23
C ASN A 380 5.60 13.31 -23.24
N ARG A 381 5.11 14.57 -23.30
CA ARG A 381 5.71 15.59 -24.19
C ARG A 381 7.10 16.00 -23.69
N MET A 382 7.26 16.18 -22.37
CA MET A 382 8.55 16.53 -21.75
C MET A 382 9.60 15.46 -22.03
N VAL A 383 9.29 14.19 -21.78
CA VAL A 383 10.21 13.08 -22.03
C VAL A 383 10.58 12.97 -23.51
N ARG A 384 9.60 13.08 -24.42
CA ARG A 384 9.88 13.02 -25.88
C ARG A 384 10.74 14.20 -26.36
N ARG A 385 10.49 15.41 -25.88
CA ARG A 385 11.30 16.58 -26.22
C ARG A 385 12.74 16.41 -25.71
N ALA A 386 12.91 16.02 -24.44
CA ALA A 386 14.23 15.78 -23.86
C ALA A 386 14.99 14.68 -24.61
N ALA A 387 14.34 13.62 -25.04
CA ALA A 387 14.95 12.56 -25.83
C ALA A 387 15.28 12.95 -27.29
N GLY A 388 15.02 14.21 -27.70
CA GLY A 388 15.31 14.67 -29.08
C GLY A 388 14.37 14.11 -30.14
N ALA A 389 13.33 13.37 -29.77
CA ALA A 389 12.24 12.98 -30.67
C ALA A 389 11.42 14.24 -30.96
N GLY A 390 11.73 14.95 -32.07
CA GLY A 390 11.09 16.16 -32.50
C GLY A 390 9.56 16.10 -32.45
N GLU A 391 8.88 17.22 -32.73
CA GLU A 391 7.41 17.34 -32.82
C GLU A 391 6.81 16.48 -33.97
N ALA A 392 7.28 15.22 -34.12
CA ALA A 392 6.66 14.29 -35.02
C ALA A 392 5.19 14.15 -34.61
N GLU A 393 4.38 14.82 -35.40
CA GLU A 393 2.94 14.66 -35.50
C GLU A 393 2.20 14.31 -34.21
N ARG A 394 1.53 15.32 -33.66
CA ARG A 394 0.48 15.16 -32.64
C ARG A 394 -0.63 14.24 -33.16
N ARG A 395 -0.36 12.93 -33.21
CA ARG A 395 -1.46 11.98 -33.31
C ARG A 395 -2.19 12.01 -31.97
N PRO A 396 -3.45 12.47 -31.93
CA PRO A 396 -4.21 12.47 -30.70
C PRO A 396 -4.26 11.04 -30.16
N THR A 397 -4.00 10.88 -28.85
CA THR A 397 -4.06 9.57 -28.20
C THR A 397 -5.41 8.89 -28.50
N PRO A 398 -5.50 7.55 -28.56
CA PRO A 398 -6.77 6.85 -28.80
C PRO A 398 -7.89 7.32 -27.86
N ARG A 399 -7.58 7.67 -26.60
CA ARG A 399 -8.54 8.27 -25.65
C ARG A 399 -9.01 9.66 -26.09
N ALA A 400 -8.11 10.53 -26.52
CA ALA A 400 -8.48 11.86 -27.00
C ALA A 400 -9.29 11.80 -28.31
N GLN A 401 -9.02 10.82 -29.17
CA GLN A 401 -9.83 10.53 -30.37
C GLN A 401 -11.22 10.04 -29.98
N MET A 402 -11.34 9.16 -28.98
CA MET A 402 -12.60 8.65 -28.48
C MET A 402 -13.45 9.76 -27.85
N HIS A 403 -12.86 10.64 -27.03
CA HIS A 403 -13.55 11.81 -26.47
C HIS A 403 -13.97 12.84 -27.53
N ARG A 404 -13.16 13.06 -28.56
CA ARG A 404 -13.54 13.92 -29.71
C ARG A 404 -14.62 13.29 -30.58
N ALA A 405 -14.60 11.99 -30.80
CA ALA A 405 -15.64 11.27 -31.53
C ALA A 405 -16.97 11.33 -30.79
N VAL A 406 -16.98 11.14 -29.46
CA VAL A 406 -18.16 11.23 -28.60
C VAL A 406 -18.74 12.66 -28.58
N ARG A 407 -17.88 13.70 -28.59
CA ARG A 407 -18.34 15.12 -28.66
C ARG A 407 -18.81 15.54 -30.05
N ARG A 408 -18.37 14.89 -31.12
CA ARG A 408 -18.74 15.23 -32.51
C ARG A 408 -19.97 14.52 -33.02
N THR A 409 -20.58 13.60 -32.27
CA THR A 409 -21.90 13.06 -32.65
C THR A 409 -22.95 14.16 -32.44
N PRO A 410 -23.51 14.77 -33.52
CA PRO A 410 -24.49 15.82 -33.36
C PRO A 410 -25.71 15.25 -32.65
N ARG A 411 -26.21 15.98 -31.65
CA ARG A 411 -27.47 15.65 -30.92
C ARG A 411 -28.67 15.41 -31.88
N SER A 412 -28.55 15.80 -33.12
CA SER A 412 -29.57 15.59 -34.17
C SER A 412 -29.77 14.12 -34.56
N ARG A 413 -28.74 13.25 -34.51
CA ARG A 413 -28.92 11.82 -34.86
C ARG A 413 -29.64 10.99 -33.79
N ARG A 414 -29.67 11.44 -32.55
CA ARG A 414 -30.45 10.76 -31.51
C ARG A 414 -31.97 10.94 -31.69
N ARG A 415 -32.42 12.08 -32.21
CA ARG A 415 -33.83 12.32 -32.49
C ARG A 415 -34.35 11.51 -33.66
N THR A 416 -33.55 11.32 -34.71
CA THR A 416 -33.98 10.55 -35.90
C THR A 416 -33.98 9.04 -35.65
N TRP A 417 -33.15 8.52 -34.75
CA TRP A 417 -33.14 7.10 -34.42
C TRP A 417 -34.34 6.71 -33.53
N MET A 418 -34.74 7.54 -32.58
CA MET A 418 -35.96 7.33 -31.79
C MET A 418 -37.26 7.51 -32.63
N ALA A 419 -37.24 8.43 -33.59
CA ALA A 419 -38.40 8.62 -34.47
C ALA A 419 -38.60 7.48 -35.50
N ARG A 420 -37.54 6.74 -35.84
CA ARG A 420 -37.63 5.54 -36.70
C ARG A 420 -38.15 4.31 -35.95
N ARG A 421 -37.89 4.17 -34.64
CA ARG A 421 -38.39 3.04 -33.84
C ARG A 421 -39.86 3.12 -33.54
N SER A 422 -40.48 4.30 -33.54
CA SER A 422 -41.93 4.47 -33.31
C SER A 422 -42.80 4.23 -34.56
N ARG A 423 -42.20 4.04 -35.74
CA ARG A 423 -42.92 3.76 -37.00
C ARG A 423 -42.81 2.33 -37.51
N ALA A 424 -42.09 1.46 -36.85
CA ALA A 424 -42.09 0.04 -37.17
C ALA A 424 -43.21 -0.65 -36.36
N ARG A 425 -44.38 -0.77 -36.98
CA ARG A 425 -45.45 -1.67 -36.51
C ARG A 425 -44.93 -3.10 -36.55
N PRO A 426 -45.28 -3.93 -35.56
CA PRO A 426 -45.01 -5.35 -35.59
C PRO A 426 -46.15 -6.05 -36.27
N ASP A 427 -46.03 -6.37 -37.54
CA ASP A 427 -46.92 -7.32 -38.20
C ASP A 427 -46.16 -8.59 -38.56
N ALA A 428 -46.73 -9.68 -38.09
CA ALA A 428 -46.58 -11.07 -38.55
C ALA A 428 -45.32 -11.82 -38.09
N PHE A 429 -45.36 -12.28 -36.87
CA PHE A 429 -44.67 -13.52 -36.50
C PHE A 429 -45.63 -14.71 -36.80
N ARG A 430 -45.46 -15.38 -37.94
CA ARG A 430 -46.02 -16.71 -38.22
C ARG A 430 -45.01 -17.78 -37.81
N PRO A 431 -45.39 -18.74 -36.94
CA PRO A 431 -44.51 -19.85 -36.62
C PRO A 431 -44.41 -20.85 -37.79
N PRO A 432 -43.24 -21.50 -38.04
CA PRO A 432 -43.11 -22.50 -39.06
C PRO A 432 -43.89 -23.80 -38.70
N THR A 433 -44.65 -24.26 -39.65
CA THR A 433 -45.37 -25.55 -39.61
C THR A 433 -44.38 -26.72 -39.51
N ARG A 434 -44.62 -27.61 -38.56
CA ARG A 434 -43.93 -28.91 -38.41
C ARG A 434 -44.27 -29.81 -39.60
N THR A 435 -43.28 -30.28 -40.33
CA THR A 435 -43.39 -31.42 -41.23
C THR A 435 -43.19 -32.73 -40.46
N PRO A 436 -44.00 -33.79 -40.71
CA PRO A 436 -43.86 -35.07 -40.05
C PRO A 436 -42.70 -35.87 -40.65
N ARG A 437 -41.91 -36.57 -39.81
CA ARG A 437 -40.94 -37.57 -40.20
C ARG A 437 -41.68 -38.85 -40.69
N PRO A 438 -41.25 -39.47 -41.78
CA PRO A 438 -41.65 -40.84 -42.17
C PRO A 438 -40.92 -41.90 -41.33
N ALA A 439 -41.53 -43.07 -41.29
CA ALA A 439 -41.28 -44.27 -40.53
C ALA A 439 -39.86 -44.85 -40.59
#